data_e7ee98a6c374cc676c054809f30691f4
#
_entry.id   e7ee98a6c374cc676c054809f30691f4
#
_cell.length_a   1.000
_cell.length_b   1.000
_cell.length_c   1.000
_cell.angle_alpha   90.00
_cell.angle_beta   90.00
_cell.angle_gamma   90.00
#
_symmetry.space_group_name_H-M   'P 1'
#
loop_
_entity.id
_entity.type
_entity.pdbx_description
1 polymer ?
#
loop_
_entity_poly.entity_id
_entity_poly.type
_entity_poly.pdbx_seq_one_letter_code
_entity_poly.pdbx_strand_id
1 'polypeptide(L)'
;MTVDNSFTMKKFQSMEIIYVTFSQITKLPYVECDPETFDDQVYMFTEEEAAKEFAKSYVEKNTPLLTVKVLRKQMPNFYMGLYAEGVNMVIFHEGDQTRRIELEQIFPKPDMEKMNKQHLPVLNPGVQLTVVYFLQELRKPNQRRDDAERMQHLRELEEEMLVNLMRSKFILAIDISQVQGEFDPANPGPDVRIPYIKNQNEEICLLYTSPS
;
A
#
# COMPACT_ATOMS: atom_id res chain seq x y z
N MET A 1 -13.19 24.06 12.03
CA MET A 1 -14.22 23.33 12.79
C MET A 1 -13.90 21.86 12.67
N THR A 2 -13.43 21.23 13.73
CA THR A 2 -13.27 19.76 13.79
C THR A 2 -14.67 19.15 13.80
N VAL A 3 -15.04 18.51 12.71
CA VAL A 3 -16.29 17.73 12.65
C VAL A 3 -16.15 16.60 13.67
N ASP A 4 -17.10 16.50 14.59
CA ASP A 4 -17.12 15.41 15.57
C ASP A 4 -17.40 14.08 14.83
N ASN A 5 -16.34 13.34 14.55
CA ASN A 5 -16.40 12.05 13.89
C ASN A 5 -16.78 10.89 14.83
N SER A 6 -17.07 11.16 16.11
CA SER A 6 -17.29 10.12 17.13
C SER A 6 -18.46 9.20 16.80
N PHE A 7 -19.53 9.73 16.21
CA PHE A 7 -20.67 8.93 15.76
C PHE A 7 -20.30 8.03 14.58
N THR A 8 -19.59 8.59 13.62
CA THR A 8 -19.12 7.87 12.43
C THR A 8 -18.17 6.74 12.82
N MET A 9 -17.29 6.98 13.79
CA MET A 9 -16.35 5.97 14.30
C MET A 9 -17.06 4.78 14.94
N LYS A 10 -18.07 5.04 15.80
CA LYS A 10 -18.90 3.98 16.40
C LYS A 10 -19.62 3.17 15.32
N LYS A 11 -20.08 3.83 14.27
CA LYS A 11 -20.72 3.18 13.14
C LYS A 11 -19.74 2.27 12.40
N PHE A 12 -18.55 2.73 12.06
CA PHE A 12 -17.51 1.91 11.45
C PHE A 12 -17.23 0.64 12.24
N GLN A 13 -17.11 0.77 13.57
CA GLN A 13 -16.87 -0.37 14.47
C GLN A 13 -18.03 -1.39 14.50
N SER A 14 -19.24 -0.96 14.18
CA SER A 14 -20.44 -1.80 14.19
C SER A 14 -20.82 -2.35 12.80
N MET A 15 -20.17 -1.91 11.73
CA MET A 15 -20.50 -2.33 10.36
C MET A 15 -20.11 -3.78 10.12
N GLU A 16 -21.03 -4.53 9.52
CA GLU A 16 -20.79 -5.92 9.11
C GLU A 16 -20.14 -6.01 7.72
N ILE A 17 -20.34 -4.98 6.91
CA ILE A 17 -19.93 -4.93 5.51
C ILE A 17 -19.55 -3.51 5.16
N ILE A 18 -18.44 -3.36 4.44
CA ILE A 18 -18.09 -2.16 3.67
C ILE A 18 -17.79 -2.54 2.24
N TYR A 19 -18.01 -1.61 1.32
CA TYR A 19 -17.64 -1.76 -0.09
C TYR A 19 -16.48 -0.81 -0.39
N VAL A 20 -15.47 -1.31 -1.10
CA VAL A 20 -14.24 -0.58 -1.37
C VAL A 20 -13.95 -0.64 -2.86
N THR A 21 -13.43 0.43 -3.42
CA THR A 21 -12.97 0.43 -4.80
C THR A 21 -11.56 -0.12 -4.93
N PHE A 22 -11.37 -1.06 -5.83
CA PHE A 22 -10.10 -1.68 -6.17
C PHE A 22 -9.73 -1.36 -7.62
N SER A 23 -8.47 -1.15 -7.88
CA SER A 23 -7.98 -1.04 -9.25
C SER A 23 -8.03 -2.40 -9.95
N GLN A 24 -8.66 -2.47 -11.12
CA GLN A 24 -8.60 -3.68 -11.96
C GLN A 24 -7.18 -3.97 -12.45
N ILE A 25 -6.34 -2.97 -12.45
CA ILE A 25 -4.98 -3.00 -12.99
C ILE A 25 -4.01 -3.62 -11.98
N THR A 26 -4.00 -3.10 -10.76
CA THR A 26 -3.07 -3.54 -9.70
C THR A 26 -3.64 -4.67 -8.85
N LYS A 27 -4.97 -4.85 -8.83
CA LYS A 27 -5.72 -5.74 -7.93
C LYS A 27 -5.61 -5.35 -6.45
N LEU A 28 -5.15 -4.15 -6.17
CA LEU A 28 -5.05 -3.53 -4.85
C LEU A 28 -6.17 -2.50 -4.66
N PRO A 29 -6.44 -2.03 -3.44
CA PRO A 29 -7.29 -0.87 -3.22
C PRO A 29 -6.88 0.28 -4.15
N TYR A 30 -7.85 0.97 -4.73
CA TYR A 30 -7.54 2.13 -5.55
C TYR A 30 -7.16 3.29 -4.64
N VAL A 31 -5.93 3.77 -4.80
CA VAL A 31 -5.39 4.89 -4.04
C VAL A 31 -5.25 6.10 -4.95
N GLU A 32 -5.65 7.26 -4.47
CA GLU A 32 -5.52 8.55 -5.14
C GLU A 32 -4.94 9.58 -4.17
N CYS A 33 -3.93 10.32 -4.62
CA CYS A 33 -3.40 11.44 -3.85
C CYS A 33 -4.29 12.66 -4.03
N ASP A 34 -4.73 13.26 -2.94
CA ASP A 34 -5.47 14.51 -2.95
C ASP A 34 -4.50 15.66 -3.29
N PRO A 35 -4.74 16.43 -4.36
CA PRO A 35 -3.78 17.44 -4.81
C PRO A 35 -3.69 18.66 -3.88
N GLU A 36 -4.65 18.85 -2.96
CA GLU A 36 -4.66 20.00 -2.05
C GLU A 36 -4.06 19.65 -0.68
N THR A 37 -4.38 18.45 -0.17
CA THR A 37 -3.97 18.02 1.18
C THR A 37 -2.79 17.07 1.16
N PHE A 38 -2.47 16.49 -0.01
CA PHE A 38 -1.46 15.45 -0.19
C PHE A 38 -1.75 14.18 0.63
N ASP A 39 -3.03 13.94 0.92
CA ASP A 39 -3.46 12.70 1.55
C ASP A 39 -3.59 11.58 0.51
N ASP A 40 -3.08 10.41 0.87
CA ASP A 40 -3.20 9.19 0.10
C ASP A 40 -4.48 8.47 0.51
N GLN A 41 -5.51 8.58 -0.32
CA GLN A 41 -6.88 8.27 0.06
C GLN A 41 -7.45 7.06 -0.68
N VAL A 42 -8.29 6.29 0.04
CA VAL A 42 -9.13 5.22 -0.51
C VAL A 42 -10.60 5.56 -0.33
N TYR A 43 -11.45 4.95 -1.18
CA TYR A 43 -12.89 5.18 -1.19
C TYR A 43 -13.64 3.99 -0.60
N MET A 44 -14.45 4.25 0.41
CA MET A 44 -15.27 3.26 1.09
C MET A 44 -16.74 3.67 1.10
N PHE A 45 -17.63 2.69 0.97
CA PHE A 45 -19.07 2.92 0.81
C PHE A 45 -19.87 2.00 1.74
N THR A 46 -21.01 2.49 2.21
CA THR A 46 -21.99 1.67 2.91
C THR A 46 -22.83 0.81 1.96
N GLU A 47 -23.00 1.26 0.71
CA GLU A 47 -23.88 0.66 -0.28
C GLU A 47 -23.12 0.20 -1.51
N GLU A 48 -23.42 -1.02 -1.96
CA GLU A 48 -22.75 -1.63 -3.12
C GLU A 48 -23.01 -0.85 -4.41
N GLU A 49 -24.24 -0.38 -4.61
CA GLU A 49 -24.61 0.34 -5.82
C GLU A 49 -23.91 1.69 -5.91
N ALA A 50 -23.76 2.42 -4.79
CA ALA A 50 -23.00 3.66 -4.75
C ALA A 50 -21.50 3.43 -5.11
N ALA A 51 -20.90 2.35 -4.59
CA ALA A 51 -19.54 1.98 -4.96
C ALA A 51 -19.38 1.61 -6.43
N LYS A 52 -20.37 0.90 -7.01
CA LYS A 52 -20.38 0.56 -8.44
C LYS A 52 -20.56 1.80 -9.33
N GLU A 53 -21.41 2.72 -8.91
CA GLU A 53 -21.63 3.97 -9.65
C GLU A 53 -20.38 4.85 -9.64
N PHE A 54 -19.73 4.98 -8.48
CA PHE A 54 -18.43 5.61 -8.36
C PHE A 54 -17.40 4.94 -9.27
N ALA A 55 -17.29 3.62 -9.24
CA ALA A 55 -16.36 2.87 -10.10
C ALA A 55 -16.61 3.12 -11.60
N LYS A 56 -17.86 3.25 -12.02
CA LYS A 56 -18.21 3.57 -13.42
C LYS A 56 -17.71 4.96 -13.83
N SER A 57 -17.74 5.96 -12.95
CA SER A 57 -17.27 7.32 -13.25
C SER A 57 -15.78 7.38 -13.60
N TYR A 58 -15.01 6.40 -13.15
CA TYR A 58 -13.58 6.27 -13.44
C TYR A 58 -13.25 5.60 -14.77
N VAL A 59 -14.22 4.96 -15.42
CA VAL A 59 -14.04 4.37 -16.76
C VAL A 59 -13.66 5.45 -17.78
N GLU A 60 -14.28 6.62 -17.71
CA GLU A 60 -13.98 7.75 -18.59
C GLU A 60 -12.56 8.29 -18.39
N LYS A 61 -12.01 8.10 -17.19
CA LYS A 61 -10.62 8.46 -16.85
C LYS A 61 -9.61 7.36 -17.24
N ASN A 62 -10.03 6.34 -17.99
CA ASN A 62 -9.23 5.15 -18.29
C ASN A 62 -8.68 4.44 -17.03
N THR A 63 -9.39 4.55 -15.92
CA THR A 63 -9.03 3.94 -14.64
C THR A 63 -10.12 2.92 -14.26
N PRO A 64 -10.08 1.70 -14.79
CA PRO A 64 -11.11 0.71 -14.51
C PRO A 64 -11.03 0.25 -13.04
N LEU A 65 -12.13 0.44 -12.32
CA LEU A 65 -12.27 0.05 -10.92
C LEU A 65 -13.23 -1.13 -10.76
N LEU A 66 -13.05 -1.87 -9.67
CA LEU A 66 -13.94 -2.92 -9.18
C LEU A 66 -14.48 -2.54 -7.81
N THR A 67 -15.69 -2.95 -7.52
CA THR A 67 -16.25 -2.89 -6.17
C THR A 67 -15.97 -4.21 -5.47
N VAL A 68 -15.30 -4.15 -4.32
CA VAL A 68 -14.98 -5.31 -3.48
C VAL A 68 -15.70 -5.19 -2.16
N LYS A 69 -16.36 -6.27 -1.76
CA LYS A 69 -17.05 -6.40 -0.48
C LYS A 69 -16.05 -6.87 0.58
N VAL A 70 -15.90 -6.09 1.65
CA VAL A 70 -15.07 -6.44 2.80
C VAL A 70 -15.99 -6.73 3.99
N LEU A 71 -15.94 -7.95 4.49
CA LEU A 71 -16.71 -8.39 5.65
C LEU A 71 -16.03 -7.96 6.95
N ARG A 72 -16.81 -7.77 8.02
CA ARG A 72 -16.32 -7.37 9.36
C ARG A 72 -15.09 -8.17 9.81
N LYS A 73 -15.10 -9.48 9.66
CA LYS A 73 -13.97 -10.34 10.02
C LYS A 73 -12.68 -10.09 9.23
N GLN A 74 -12.79 -9.47 8.06
CA GLN A 74 -11.67 -9.15 7.16
C GLN A 74 -11.15 -7.71 7.38
N MET A 75 -11.97 -6.82 7.98
CA MET A 75 -11.66 -5.40 8.14
C MET A 75 -10.32 -5.16 8.85
N PRO A 76 -9.97 -5.85 9.95
CA PRO A 76 -8.68 -5.61 10.61
C PRO A 76 -7.48 -5.86 9.69
N ASN A 77 -7.48 -6.96 8.95
CA ASN A 77 -6.42 -7.27 7.99
C ASN A 77 -6.42 -6.30 6.81
N PHE A 78 -7.60 -5.88 6.37
CA PHE A 78 -7.76 -4.89 5.31
C PHE A 78 -7.15 -3.54 5.71
N TYR A 79 -7.46 -3.02 6.90
CA TYR A 79 -6.88 -1.77 7.41
C TYR A 79 -5.36 -1.87 7.63
N MET A 80 -4.89 -3.03 8.10
CA MET A 80 -3.44 -3.29 8.18
C MET A 80 -2.76 -3.24 6.81
N GLY A 81 -3.43 -3.78 5.78
CA GLY A 81 -2.98 -3.69 4.39
C GLY A 81 -2.86 -2.24 3.93
N LEU A 82 -3.87 -1.40 4.22
CA LEU A 82 -3.82 0.02 3.87
C LEU A 82 -2.64 0.76 4.51
N TYR A 83 -2.30 0.45 5.78
CA TYR A 83 -1.09 1.00 6.41
C TYR A 83 0.18 0.54 5.70
N ALA A 84 0.25 -0.73 5.34
CA ALA A 84 1.40 -1.27 4.62
C ALA A 84 1.56 -0.64 3.23
N GLU A 85 0.45 -0.26 2.60
CA GLU A 85 0.41 0.44 1.31
C GLU A 85 0.67 1.95 1.42
N GLY A 86 0.70 2.51 2.63
CA GLY A 86 0.98 3.94 2.85
C GLY A 86 -0.25 4.84 2.87
N VAL A 87 -1.46 4.27 2.80
CA VAL A 87 -2.72 5.03 2.86
C VAL A 87 -2.89 5.66 4.24
N ASN A 88 -3.29 6.93 4.27
CA ASN A 88 -3.55 7.67 5.50
C ASN A 88 -5.00 8.18 5.63
N MET A 89 -5.74 8.24 4.52
CA MET A 89 -7.08 8.84 4.49
C MET A 89 -8.12 7.88 3.90
N VAL A 90 -9.32 7.93 4.45
CA VAL A 90 -10.51 7.25 3.96
C VAL A 90 -11.56 8.28 3.56
N ILE A 91 -12.01 8.21 2.32
CA ILE A 91 -13.18 8.95 1.84
C ILE A 91 -14.38 8.03 1.97
N PHE A 92 -15.18 8.30 2.98
CA PHE A 92 -16.32 7.45 3.33
C PHE A 92 -17.62 8.03 2.80
N HIS A 93 -18.31 7.25 1.98
CA HIS A 93 -19.60 7.58 1.39
C HIS A 93 -20.72 6.83 2.12
N GLU A 94 -21.67 7.59 2.64
CA GLU A 94 -22.85 7.11 3.34
C GLU A 94 -24.10 7.82 2.82
N GLY A 95 -24.86 7.18 1.93
CA GLY A 95 -25.91 7.85 1.17
C GLY A 95 -25.36 9.07 0.45
N ASP A 96 -25.98 10.24 0.66
CA ASP A 96 -25.55 11.51 0.05
C ASP A 96 -24.41 12.20 0.81
N GLN A 97 -23.94 11.61 1.90
CA GLN A 97 -22.88 12.20 2.72
C GLN A 97 -21.52 11.61 2.38
N THR A 98 -20.54 12.51 2.22
CA THR A 98 -19.13 12.13 2.06
C THR A 98 -18.34 12.70 3.23
N ARG A 99 -17.49 11.89 3.85
CA ARG A 99 -16.65 12.27 4.98
C ARG A 99 -15.21 11.87 4.74
N ARG A 100 -14.29 12.73 5.12
CA ARG A 100 -12.86 12.42 5.19
C ARG A 100 -12.53 11.98 6.61
N ILE A 101 -11.93 10.82 6.74
CA ILE A 101 -11.61 10.22 8.04
C ILE A 101 -10.19 9.69 7.97
N GLU A 102 -9.32 10.13 8.86
CA GLU A 102 -7.98 9.58 9.00
C GLU A 102 -8.05 8.08 9.30
N LEU A 103 -7.25 7.29 8.63
CA LEU A 103 -7.23 5.83 8.82
C LEU A 103 -6.95 5.46 10.28
N GLU A 104 -6.10 6.23 10.97
CA GLU A 104 -5.77 6.03 12.40
C GLU A 104 -6.97 6.20 13.33
N GLN A 105 -7.97 7.00 12.94
CA GLN A 105 -9.21 7.14 13.71
C GLN A 105 -10.10 5.89 13.58
N ILE A 106 -10.09 5.23 12.42
CA ILE A 106 -10.88 4.01 12.16
C ILE A 106 -10.23 2.81 12.83
N PHE A 107 -8.94 2.65 12.62
CA PHE A 107 -8.16 1.53 13.09
C PHE A 107 -6.80 2.05 13.58
N PRO A 108 -6.53 2.03 14.89
CA PRO A 108 -5.29 2.56 15.45
C PRO A 108 -4.07 1.89 14.82
N LYS A 109 -3.09 2.69 14.46
CA LYS A 109 -1.84 2.18 13.90
C LYS A 109 -1.17 1.22 14.89
N PRO A 110 -0.72 0.06 14.41
CA PRO A 110 -0.04 -0.89 15.28
C PRO A 110 1.20 -0.27 15.93
N ASP A 111 1.32 -0.47 17.23
CA ASP A 111 2.50 -0.05 17.96
C ASP A 111 3.63 -1.07 17.72
N MET A 112 4.47 -0.76 16.74
CA MET A 112 5.57 -1.63 16.34
C MET A 112 6.61 -1.83 17.46
N GLU A 113 6.69 -0.90 18.42
CA GLU A 113 7.63 -1.02 19.55
C GLU A 113 7.16 -2.07 20.58
N LYS A 114 5.84 -2.28 20.67
CA LYS A 114 5.25 -3.31 21.54
C LYS A 114 5.21 -4.70 20.92
N MET A 115 5.44 -4.79 19.61
CA MET A 115 5.49 -6.09 18.93
C MET A 115 6.81 -6.81 19.27
N ASN A 116 6.75 -8.14 19.30
CA ASN A 116 7.96 -8.95 19.53
C ASN A 116 8.99 -8.67 18.44
N LYS A 117 10.17 -8.14 18.82
CA LYS A 117 11.24 -7.76 17.90
C LYS A 117 11.71 -8.88 16.97
N GLN A 118 11.50 -10.15 17.34
CA GLN A 118 11.88 -11.31 16.52
C GLN A 118 10.93 -11.55 15.31
N HIS A 119 9.74 -10.91 15.32
CA HIS A 119 8.71 -11.11 14.30
C HIS A 119 8.16 -9.78 13.77
N LEU A 120 8.94 -8.69 13.87
CA LEU A 120 8.52 -7.41 13.31
C LEU A 120 8.48 -7.50 11.78
N PRO A 121 7.34 -7.20 11.16
CA PRO A 121 7.30 -7.10 9.71
C PRO A 121 8.17 -5.90 9.26
N VAL A 122 8.93 -6.07 8.21
CA VAL A 122 9.59 -4.96 7.53
C VAL A 122 8.57 -4.33 6.59
N LEU A 123 8.07 -3.15 6.95
CA LEU A 123 7.11 -2.41 6.16
C LEU A 123 7.82 -1.24 5.47
N ASN A 124 7.51 -1.05 4.19
CA ASN A 124 8.01 0.03 3.36
C ASN A 124 6.84 0.79 2.72
N PRO A 125 5.98 1.47 3.50
CA PRO A 125 4.77 2.11 2.99
C PRO A 125 5.04 3.08 1.83
N GLY A 126 6.11 3.87 1.92
CA GLY A 126 6.48 4.82 0.87
C GLY A 126 6.77 4.15 -0.47
N VAL A 127 7.50 3.02 -0.49
CA VAL A 127 7.75 2.31 -1.75
C VAL A 127 6.51 1.59 -2.24
N GLN A 128 5.72 1.01 -1.35
CA GLN A 128 4.46 0.35 -1.75
C GLN A 128 3.51 1.35 -2.42
N LEU A 129 3.33 2.51 -1.83
CA LEU A 129 2.48 3.57 -2.35
C LEU A 129 2.95 4.05 -3.73
N THR A 130 4.23 4.39 -3.86
CA THR A 130 4.76 4.88 -5.14
C THR A 130 4.76 3.80 -6.24
N VAL A 131 4.95 2.53 -5.89
CA VAL A 131 4.74 1.40 -6.82
C VAL A 131 3.27 1.32 -7.26
N VAL A 132 2.32 1.50 -6.35
CA VAL A 132 0.89 1.49 -6.71
C VAL A 132 0.58 2.61 -7.69
N TYR A 133 1.02 3.83 -7.44
CA TYR A 133 0.83 4.97 -8.35
C TYR A 133 1.47 4.73 -9.71
N PHE A 134 2.73 4.33 -9.72
CA PHE A 134 3.44 4.02 -10.96
C PHE A 134 2.72 2.94 -11.78
N LEU A 135 2.31 1.84 -11.15
CA LEU A 135 1.61 0.75 -11.85
C LEU A 135 0.20 1.14 -12.28
N GLN A 136 -0.52 1.93 -11.50
CA GLN A 136 -1.82 2.46 -11.88
C GLN A 136 -1.70 3.28 -13.17
N GLU A 137 -0.70 4.16 -13.28
CA GLU A 137 -0.49 4.99 -14.46
C GLU A 137 0.08 4.19 -15.63
N LEU A 138 1.12 3.40 -15.41
CA LEU A 138 1.81 2.63 -16.45
C LEU A 138 0.85 1.70 -17.20
N ARG A 139 -0.07 1.07 -16.49
CA ARG A 139 -0.95 0.01 -17.01
C ARG A 139 -2.36 0.51 -17.37
N LYS A 140 -2.62 1.81 -17.35
CA LYS A 140 -3.90 2.36 -17.83
C LYS A 140 -4.20 1.88 -19.24
N PRO A 141 -5.42 1.40 -19.51
CA PRO A 141 -5.81 0.96 -20.86
C PRO A 141 -5.90 2.16 -21.82
N ASN A 142 -5.82 1.85 -23.13
CA ASN A 142 -6.06 2.81 -24.22
C ASN A 142 -5.20 4.08 -24.22
N GLN A 143 -4.04 4.04 -23.56
CA GLN A 143 -3.11 5.17 -23.55
C GLN A 143 -2.24 5.20 -24.82
N ARG A 144 -2.02 6.41 -25.35
CA ARG A 144 -1.08 6.60 -26.46
C ARG A 144 0.37 6.54 -25.95
N ARG A 145 1.23 5.84 -26.66
CA ARG A 145 2.65 5.71 -26.31
C ARG A 145 3.47 6.97 -26.59
N ASP A 146 2.94 7.86 -27.45
CA ASP A 146 3.57 9.10 -27.92
C ASP A 146 3.10 10.35 -27.15
N ASP A 147 2.31 10.17 -26.07
CA ASP A 147 1.88 11.25 -25.21
C ASP A 147 3.04 11.71 -24.32
N ALA A 148 3.59 12.88 -24.65
CA ALA A 148 4.76 13.45 -23.99
C ALA A 148 4.49 13.80 -22.50
N GLU A 149 3.31 14.35 -22.19
CA GLU A 149 2.94 14.70 -20.81
C GLU A 149 2.83 13.44 -19.95
N ARG A 150 2.18 12.41 -20.47
CA ARG A 150 2.09 11.12 -19.79
C ARG A 150 3.46 10.49 -19.57
N MET A 151 4.33 10.51 -20.56
CA MET A 151 5.70 9.96 -20.45
C MET A 151 6.52 10.72 -19.42
N GLN A 152 6.33 12.03 -19.32
CA GLN A 152 6.97 12.84 -18.29
C GLN A 152 6.44 12.46 -16.89
N HIS A 153 5.13 12.36 -16.73
CA HIS A 153 4.51 11.97 -15.47
C HIS A 153 4.94 10.55 -15.03
N LEU A 154 5.04 9.60 -15.96
CA LEU A 154 5.55 8.26 -15.66
C LEU A 154 7.00 8.28 -15.16
N ARG A 155 7.86 9.14 -15.73
CA ARG A 155 9.25 9.28 -15.25
C ARG A 155 9.30 9.85 -13.84
N GLU A 156 8.48 10.84 -13.53
CA GLU A 156 8.39 11.42 -12.19
C GLU A 156 7.98 10.37 -11.15
N LEU A 157 6.95 9.56 -11.47
CA LEU A 157 6.53 8.46 -10.61
C LEU A 157 7.60 7.37 -10.46
N GLU A 158 8.33 7.05 -11.54
CA GLU A 158 9.44 6.09 -11.50
C GLU A 158 10.60 6.59 -10.64
N GLU A 159 10.98 7.86 -10.78
CA GLU A 159 12.04 8.49 -9.97
C GLU A 159 11.67 8.49 -8.50
N GLU A 160 10.44 8.86 -8.15
CA GLU A 160 9.95 8.83 -6.78
C GLU A 160 9.97 7.41 -6.20
N MET A 161 9.49 6.44 -6.97
CA MET A 161 9.53 5.02 -6.60
C MET A 161 10.96 4.56 -6.33
N LEU A 162 11.91 4.89 -7.18
CA LEU A 162 13.33 4.53 -7.03
C LEU A 162 13.94 5.17 -5.79
N VAL A 163 13.65 6.44 -5.52
CA VAL A 163 14.11 7.13 -4.30
C VAL A 163 13.60 6.44 -3.05
N ASN A 164 12.31 6.08 -3.02
CA ASN A 164 11.71 5.36 -1.89
C ASN A 164 12.27 3.94 -1.77
N LEU A 165 12.54 3.25 -2.87
CA LEU A 165 13.19 1.94 -2.89
C LEU A 165 14.58 2.00 -2.24
N MET A 166 15.38 3.00 -2.58
CA MET A 166 16.73 3.18 -2.00
C MET A 166 16.71 3.48 -0.50
N ARG A 167 15.63 4.05 0.02
CA ARG A 167 15.42 4.35 1.45
C ARG A 167 14.76 3.20 2.20
N SER A 168 14.32 2.18 1.50
CA SER A 168 13.57 1.06 2.07
C SER A 168 14.46 0.09 2.84
N LYS A 169 13.84 -0.61 3.77
CA LYS A 169 14.49 -1.69 4.52
C LYS A 169 14.11 -3.02 3.89
N PHE A 170 15.07 -3.90 3.77
CA PHE A 170 14.87 -5.23 3.21
C PHE A 170 15.33 -6.29 4.20
N ILE A 171 14.67 -7.45 4.16
CA ILE A 171 15.16 -8.64 4.85
C ILE A 171 16.15 -9.32 3.93
N LEU A 172 17.37 -9.47 4.40
CA LEU A 172 18.42 -10.17 3.69
C LEU A 172 18.67 -11.52 4.35
N ALA A 173 18.63 -12.59 3.55
CA ALA A 173 19.07 -13.90 4.03
C ALA A 173 20.58 -13.86 4.26
N ILE A 174 21.04 -14.37 5.40
CA ILE A 174 22.45 -14.49 5.73
C ILE A 174 22.79 -15.94 6.12
N ASP A 175 23.99 -16.36 5.78
CA ASP A 175 24.57 -17.63 6.23
C ASP A 175 25.57 -17.35 7.34
N ILE A 176 25.26 -17.87 8.54
CA ILE A 176 26.09 -17.74 9.74
C ILE A 176 26.74 -19.07 10.13
N SER A 177 26.74 -20.07 9.26
CA SER A 177 27.27 -21.40 9.55
C SER A 177 28.76 -21.42 9.90
N GLN A 178 29.51 -20.39 9.53
CA GLN A 178 30.93 -20.23 9.80
C GLN A 178 31.24 -19.31 10.99
N VAL A 179 30.22 -18.67 11.56
CA VAL A 179 30.38 -17.75 12.70
C VAL A 179 30.64 -18.58 13.96
N GLN A 180 31.76 -18.29 14.64
CA GLN A 180 32.11 -18.92 15.92
C GLN A 180 31.55 -18.07 17.08
N GLY A 181 30.73 -18.68 17.92
CA GLY A 181 30.09 -18.02 19.07
C GLY A 181 28.70 -17.51 18.77
N GLU A 182 28.26 -16.55 19.59
CA GLU A 182 26.93 -15.93 19.44
C GLU A 182 26.95 -14.88 18.33
N PHE A 183 25.97 -14.97 17.42
CA PHE A 183 25.85 -14.02 16.31
C PHE A 183 25.28 -12.69 16.80
N ASP A 184 26.02 -11.60 16.60
CA ASP A 184 25.55 -10.23 16.85
C ASP A 184 25.13 -9.56 15.52
N PRO A 185 23.81 -9.33 15.32
CA PRO A 185 23.33 -8.65 14.11
C PRO A 185 23.84 -7.21 13.92
N ALA A 186 24.22 -6.53 15.01
CA ALA A 186 24.75 -5.16 14.96
C ALA A 186 26.20 -5.12 14.49
N ASN A 187 26.96 -6.22 14.70
CA ASN A 187 28.35 -6.38 14.30
C ASN A 187 28.55 -7.76 13.65
N PRO A 188 28.08 -7.97 12.43
CA PRO A 188 28.00 -9.31 11.83
C PRO A 188 29.33 -10.04 11.60
N GLY A 189 30.45 -9.31 11.66
CA GLY A 189 31.77 -9.90 11.46
C GLY A 189 32.06 -10.38 10.02
N PRO A 190 33.31 -10.77 9.72
CA PRO A 190 33.73 -11.16 8.38
C PRO A 190 33.23 -12.56 7.94
N ASP A 191 32.82 -13.40 8.88
CA ASP A 191 32.43 -14.80 8.62
C ASP A 191 30.96 -14.95 8.21
N VAL A 192 30.21 -13.84 8.20
CA VAL A 192 28.82 -13.81 7.68
C VAL A 192 28.85 -13.76 6.17
N ARG A 193 28.10 -14.66 5.54
CA ARG A 193 27.97 -14.73 4.09
C ARG A 193 26.57 -14.37 3.67
N ILE A 194 26.48 -13.66 2.55
CA ILE A 194 25.19 -13.37 1.90
C ILE A 194 25.03 -14.43 0.78
N PRO A 195 24.08 -15.37 0.93
CA PRO A 195 23.82 -16.34 -0.12
C PRO A 195 23.29 -15.64 -1.37
N TYR A 196 23.73 -16.08 -2.51
CA TYR A 196 23.26 -15.57 -3.80
C TYR A 196 23.06 -16.72 -4.79
N ILE A 197 22.21 -16.49 -5.78
CA ILE A 197 22.02 -17.38 -6.91
C ILE A 197 22.64 -16.71 -8.13
N LYS A 198 23.38 -17.47 -8.91
CA LYS A 198 23.81 -17.04 -10.24
C LYS A 198 22.79 -17.48 -11.29
N ASN A 199 22.44 -16.59 -12.19
CA ASN A 199 21.67 -16.95 -13.36
C ASN A 199 22.56 -17.63 -14.42
N GLN A 200 21.97 -18.02 -15.56
CA GLN A 200 22.70 -18.67 -16.65
C GLN A 200 23.79 -17.80 -17.27
N ASN A 201 23.73 -16.48 -17.08
CA ASN A 201 24.72 -15.51 -17.57
C ASN A 201 25.79 -15.17 -16.51
N GLU A 202 25.86 -15.92 -15.42
CA GLU A 202 26.73 -15.67 -14.25
C GLU A 202 26.43 -14.38 -13.47
N GLU A 203 25.32 -13.72 -13.75
CA GLU A 203 24.89 -12.54 -12.99
C GLU A 203 24.41 -12.95 -11.60
N ILE A 204 24.82 -12.19 -10.59
CA ILE A 204 24.51 -12.46 -9.19
C ILE A 204 23.10 -11.94 -8.88
N CYS A 205 22.25 -12.85 -8.39
CA CYS A 205 20.96 -12.51 -7.81
C CYS A 205 21.02 -12.71 -6.30
N LEU A 206 20.85 -11.64 -5.56
CA LEU A 206 20.75 -11.73 -4.09
C LEU A 206 19.42 -12.37 -3.70
N LEU A 207 19.48 -13.29 -2.73
CA LEU A 207 18.27 -13.85 -2.13
C LEU A 207 17.76 -12.86 -1.07
N TYR A 208 16.70 -12.18 -1.41
CA TYR A 208 15.94 -11.38 -0.45
C TYR A 208 14.46 -11.73 -0.56
N THR A 209 13.77 -11.72 0.58
CA THR A 209 12.33 -11.92 0.61
C THR A 209 11.66 -10.59 0.89
N SER A 210 10.70 -10.21 0.06
CA SER A 210 9.74 -9.20 0.45
C SER A 210 8.80 -9.85 1.49
N PRO A 211 8.57 -9.23 2.65
CA PRO A 211 7.56 -9.75 3.55
C PRO A 211 6.19 -9.65 2.85
N SER A 212 5.57 -10.80 2.70
CA SER A 212 4.20 -10.93 2.20
C SER A 212 3.20 -10.68 3.32
#